data_43ca5702066ec082133f7e30e13d0bc7
#
_entry.id   43ca5702066ec082133f7e30e13d0bc7
#
_cell.length_a   1.000
_cell.length_b   1.000
_cell.length_c   1.000
_cell.angle_alpha   90.00
_cell.angle_beta   90.00
_cell.angle_gamma   90.00
#
_symmetry.space_group_name_H-M   'P 1'
#
loop_
_entity.id
_entity.type
_entity.pdbx_description
1 polymer ?
#
loop_
_entity_poly.entity_id
_entity_poly.type
_entity_poly.pdbx_seq_one_letter_code
_entity_poly.pdbx_strand_id
1 'polypeptide(L)'
;TAERVTHVMRKTKNEMVKLQAAGFYRNIELGEPVTFFTDIEEEKAKEGGFSLNSDDRYTLYEIHADLVLDEVDEAEREDPRGMGLARREQSDDRDELQIAKPYVVTIEQGTGTVLAVRRNWNPDDPLKLKRQHFVHYVYVPGFGFYGLGLIHIIGGYARAGTSIIRQLVDAGTLSNLPGGLKSRGLRVKGDDTPIGPGEFRDVDVPSGSIRENILPLPYKEPSQTLLALLDKITEEGRRLGAISDMNISDMSANAPVGTTLALLERTLKPMAAVQSRVHYAMRQEFKLLRAIMAEYAPAEYEYMP
;
A
#
# COMPACT_ATOMS: atom_id res chain seq x y z
N THR A 1 4.55 -16.67 11.50
CA THR A 1 4.39 -17.17 10.13
C THR A 1 2.92 -17.20 9.78
N ALA A 2 2.54 -16.72 8.58
CA ALA A 2 1.16 -16.79 8.12
C ALA A 2 0.82 -18.26 7.76
N GLU A 3 -0.37 -18.72 8.14
CA GLU A 3 -0.86 -20.05 7.77
C GLU A 3 -1.02 -20.17 6.26
N ARG A 4 -1.46 -19.09 5.61
CA ARG A 4 -1.69 -18.99 4.18
C ARG A 4 -1.06 -17.71 3.62
N VAL A 5 -0.42 -17.82 2.47
CA VAL A 5 0.05 -16.68 1.67
C VAL A 5 -0.56 -16.79 0.29
N THR A 6 -1.15 -15.71 -0.20
CA THR A 6 -1.76 -15.66 -1.53
C THR A 6 -1.04 -14.61 -2.37
N HIS A 7 -0.50 -15.03 -3.51
CA HIS A 7 0.07 -14.16 -4.52
C HIS A 7 -0.99 -13.88 -5.59
N VAL A 8 -1.32 -12.61 -5.80
CA VAL A 8 -2.29 -12.18 -6.81
C VAL A 8 -1.55 -11.81 -8.08
N MET A 9 -1.87 -12.49 -9.17
CA MET A 9 -1.26 -12.27 -10.49
C MET A 9 -2.32 -11.87 -11.50
N ARG A 10 -1.96 -11.00 -12.43
CA ARG A 10 -2.79 -10.68 -13.61
C ARG A 10 -2.09 -11.17 -14.87
N LYS A 11 -2.76 -11.99 -15.66
CA LYS A 11 -2.23 -12.60 -16.89
C LYS A 11 -3.16 -12.41 -18.07
N THR A 12 -2.59 -12.14 -19.23
CA THR A 12 -3.32 -12.06 -20.50
C THR A 12 -3.75 -13.43 -20.97
N LYS A 13 -4.78 -13.52 -21.84
CA LYS A 13 -5.23 -14.77 -22.44
C LYS A 13 -4.11 -15.54 -23.14
N ASN A 14 -3.22 -14.81 -23.84
CA ASN A 14 -2.09 -15.42 -24.54
C ASN A 14 -1.07 -16.06 -23.57
N GLU A 15 -0.79 -15.42 -22.45
CA GLU A 15 0.06 -15.99 -21.40
C GLU A 15 -0.57 -17.23 -20.76
N MET A 16 -1.88 -17.19 -20.53
CA MET A 16 -2.61 -18.35 -20.00
C MET A 16 -2.52 -19.55 -20.94
N VAL A 17 -2.81 -19.35 -22.22
CA VAL A 17 -2.74 -20.42 -23.24
C VAL A 17 -1.32 -20.97 -23.39
N LYS A 18 -0.29 -20.11 -23.34
CA LYS A 18 1.12 -20.56 -23.35
C LYS A 18 1.45 -21.44 -22.13
N LEU A 19 0.96 -21.08 -20.95
CA LEU A 19 1.17 -21.87 -19.73
C LEU A 19 0.38 -23.18 -19.74
N GLN A 20 -0.80 -23.22 -20.37
CA GLN A 20 -1.55 -24.45 -20.61
C GLN A 20 -0.82 -25.37 -21.63
N ALA A 21 -0.35 -24.79 -22.74
CA ALA A 21 0.40 -25.55 -23.77
C ALA A 21 1.73 -26.11 -23.21
N ALA A 22 2.38 -25.36 -22.30
CA ALA A 22 3.58 -25.81 -21.61
C ALA A 22 3.29 -26.87 -20.52
N GLY A 23 2.01 -27.22 -20.28
CA GLY A 23 1.60 -28.14 -19.24
C GLY A 23 1.75 -27.57 -17.82
N PHE A 24 1.90 -26.27 -17.68
CA PHE A 24 2.02 -25.60 -16.39
C PHE A 24 0.67 -25.39 -15.70
N TYR A 25 -0.37 -25.16 -16.49
CA TYR A 25 -1.77 -25.14 -16.08
C TYR A 25 -2.56 -26.24 -16.81
N ARG A 26 -3.66 -26.64 -16.18
CA ARG A 26 -4.61 -27.57 -16.79
C ARG A 26 -5.12 -26.99 -18.11
N ASN A 27 -5.26 -27.85 -19.11
CA ASN A 27 -5.88 -27.50 -20.39
C ASN A 27 -7.40 -27.49 -20.23
N ILE A 28 -7.95 -26.36 -19.82
CA ILE A 28 -9.38 -26.11 -19.63
C ILE A 28 -9.79 -24.90 -20.48
N GLU A 29 -11.06 -24.85 -20.84
CA GLU A 29 -11.61 -23.68 -21.51
C GLU A 29 -11.59 -22.48 -20.55
N LEU A 30 -10.92 -21.41 -20.98
CA LEU A 30 -10.87 -20.16 -20.23
C LEU A 30 -12.13 -19.35 -20.53
N GLY A 31 -12.88 -18.96 -19.53
CA GLY A 31 -13.99 -18.01 -19.66
C GLY A 31 -13.54 -16.63 -20.13
N GLU A 32 -14.44 -15.67 -20.13
CA GLU A 32 -14.09 -14.27 -20.36
C GLU A 32 -13.30 -13.72 -19.18
N PRO A 33 -12.27 -12.88 -19.43
CA PRO A 33 -11.50 -12.27 -18.37
C PRO A 33 -12.38 -11.29 -17.58
N VAL A 34 -12.41 -11.45 -16.26
CA VAL A 34 -13.12 -10.54 -15.37
C VAL A 34 -12.09 -9.81 -14.53
N THR A 35 -12.04 -8.49 -14.69
CA THR A 35 -11.16 -7.64 -13.89
C THR A 35 -11.90 -7.19 -12.64
N PHE A 36 -11.38 -7.56 -11.49
CA PHE A 36 -11.87 -7.07 -10.20
C PHE A 36 -10.94 -5.97 -9.70
N PHE A 37 -11.52 -4.84 -9.40
CA PHE A 37 -10.80 -3.75 -8.74
C PHE A 37 -11.01 -3.85 -7.23
N THR A 38 -9.99 -3.51 -6.48
CA THR A 38 -10.10 -3.37 -5.03
C THR A 38 -10.67 -1.99 -4.70
N ASP A 39 -11.35 -1.86 -3.55
CA ASP A 39 -11.88 -0.57 -3.06
C ASP A 39 -10.81 0.54 -3.07
N ILE A 40 -9.56 0.16 -2.80
CA ILE A 40 -8.42 1.09 -2.82
C ILE A 40 -8.09 1.56 -4.24
N GLU A 41 -8.16 0.68 -5.24
CA GLU A 41 -7.92 1.04 -6.66
C GLU A 41 -9.03 1.95 -7.16
N GLU A 42 -10.27 1.69 -6.78
CA GLU A 42 -11.44 2.53 -7.10
C GLU A 42 -11.33 3.92 -6.48
N GLU A 43 -10.97 4.00 -5.20
CA GLU A 43 -10.79 5.27 -4.51
C GLU A 43 -9.64 6.09 -5.10
N LYS A 44 -8.51 5.46 -5.41
CA LYS A 44 -7.38 6.13 -6.10
C LYS A 44 -7.76 6.64 -7.49
N ALA A 45 -8.52 5.87 -8.26
CA ALA A 45 -8.98 6.30 -9.57
C ALA A 45 -9.94 7.51 -9.45
N LYS A 46 -10.85 7.46 -8.48
CA LYS A 46 -11.77 8.55 -8.19
C LYS A 46 -11.04 9.82 -7.74
N GLU A 47 -10.05 9.71 -6.86
CA GLU A 47 -9.22 10.83 -6.44
C GLU A 47 -8.35 11.37 -7.57
N GLY A 48 -7.82 10.49 -8.41
CA GLY A 48 -6.99 10.84 -9.57
C GLY A 48 -7.77 11.34 -10.79
N GLY A 49 -9.11 11.23 -10.78
CA GLY A 49 -9.97 11.68 -11.87
C GLY A 49 -9.88 10.85 -13.15
N PHE A 50 -9.45 9.56 -13.05
CA PHE A 50 -9.41 8.64 -14.19
C PHE A 50 -10.38 7.48 -14.01
N SER A 51 -10.89 6.96 -15.14
CA SER A 51 -11.75 5.79 -15.16
C SER A 51 -10.93 4.52 -15.12
N LEU A 52 -11.36 3.55 -14.30
CA LEU A 52 -10.83 2.20 -14.33
C LEU A 52 -11.43 1.47 -15.53
N ASN A 53 -10.59 1.02 -16.44
CA ASN A 53 -10.98 0.18 -17.56
C ASN A 53 -10.58 -1.26 -17.28
N SER A 54 -11.41 -2.21 -17.74
CA SER A 54 -11.01 -3.62 -17.79
C SER A 54 -9.77 -3.76 -18.67
N ASP A 55 -8.76 -4.46 -18.15
CA ASP A 55 -7.47 -4.66 -18.81
C ASP A 55 -7.42 -6.02 -19.54
N ASP A 56 -8.58 -6.68 -19.74
CA ASP A 56 -8.78 -7.99 -20.36
C ASP A 56 -7.80 -9.05 -19.85
N ARG A 57 -7.44 -8.99 -18.57
CA ARG A 57 -6.56 -9.93 -17.89
C ARG A 57 -7.32 -10.80 -16.91
N TYR A 58 -6.90 -12.05 -16.86
CA TYR A 58 -7.35 -12.98 -15.83
C TYR A 58 -6.64 -12.68 -14.52
N THR A 59 -7.40 -12.58 -13.44
CA THR A 59 -6.84 -12.49 -12.08
C THR A 59 -6.69 -13.89 -11.52
N LEU A 60 -5.47 -14.24 -11.13
CA LEU A 60 -5.10 -15.53 -10.59
C LEU A 60 -4.68 -15.40 -9.13
N TYR A 61 -5.13 -16.33 -8.31
CA TYR A 61 -4.68 -16.50 -6.93
C TYR A 61 -3.77 -17.71 -6.86
N GLU A 62 -2.49 -17.49 -6.57
CA GLU A 62 -1.54 -18.54 -6.22
C GLU A 62 -1.48 -18.63 -4.70
N ILE A 63 -2.08 -19.68 -4.16
CA ILE A 63 -2.33 -19.87 -2.73
C ILE A 63 -1.33 -20.87 -2.20
N HIS A 64 -0.45 -20.44 -1.29
CA HIS A 64 0.47 -21.30 -0.55
C HIS A 64 -0.14 -21.62 0.81
N ALA A 65 -0.60 -22.86 0.99
CA ALA A 65 -1.28 -23.30 2.22
C ALA A 65 -0.99 -24.77 2.51
N ASP A 66 -1.17 -25.14 3.77
CA ASP A 66 -1.13 -26.54 4.18
C ASP A 66 -2.53 -27.13 4.03
N LEU A 67 -2.66 -28.16 3.22
CA LEU A 67 -3.93 -28.78 2.83
C LEU A 67 -3.85 -30.30 3.03
N VAL A 68 -5.00 -30.90 3.31
CA VAL A 68 -5.17 -32.37 3.30
C VAL A 68 -5.73 -32.74 1.92
N LEU A 69 -4.88 -33.29 1.07
CA LEU A 69 -5.22 -33.68 -0.30
C LEU A 69 -4.70 -35.10 -0.55
N ASP A 70 -5.43 -36.11 -0.08
CA ASP A 70 -5.03 -37.51 -0.19
C ASP A 70 -4.92 -37.98 -1.62
N GLU A 71 -5.76 -37.45 -2.52
CA GLU A 71 -5.84 -37.82 -3.93
C GLU A 71 -4.66 -37.31 -4.80
N VAL A 72 -3.96 -36.25 -4.35
CA VAL A 72 -2.83 -35.66 -5.13
C VAL A 72 -1.55 -36.46 -4.96
N ASP A 73 -1.38 -37.09 -3.79
CA ASP A 73 -0.18 -37.91 -3.50
C ASP A 73 -0.13 -39.22 -4.35
N GLU A 74 -1.28 -39.76 -4.74
CA GLU A 74 -1.35 -41.00 -5.55
C GLU A 74 -1.10 -40.73 -7.03
N ALA A 75 -1.64 -39.64 -7.57
CA ALA A 75 -1.46 -39.24 -8.97
C ALA A 75 0.00 -38.91 -9.33
N GLU A 76 0.84 -38.58 -8.35
CA GLU A 76 2.25 -38.22 -8.54
C GLU A 76 3.17 -39.41 -8.72
N ARG A 77 2.76 -40.62 -8.36
CA ARG A 77 3.52 -41.84 -8.66
C ARG A 77 3.60 -42.09 -10.16
N GLU A 78 2.67 -41.50 -10.91
CA GLU A 78 2.56 -41.70 -12.39
C GLU A 78 3.09 -40.47 -13.19
N ASP A 79 3.20 -39.26 -12.60
CA ASP A 79 3.70 -38.05 -13.29
C ASP A 79 4.90 -37.39 -12.55
N PRO A 80 6.12 -37.64 -13.06
CA PRO A 80 7.33 -37.06 -12.46
C PRO A 80 7.42 -35.52 -12.52
N ARG A 81 6.51 -34.85 -13.25
CA ARG A 81 6.47 -33.39 -13.36
C ARG A 81 5.60 -32.73 -12.29
N GLY A 82 4.97 -33.51 -11.39
CA GLY A 82 4.20 -32.99 -10.27
C GLY A 82 2.90 -32.27 -10.64
N MET A 83 2.35 -32.58 -11.82
CA MET A 83 1.10 -32.00 -12.33
C MET A 83 -0.07 -32.99 -12.38
N GLY A 84 -0.02 -34.04 -11.55
CA GLY A 84 -1.05 -35.07 -11.48
C GLY A 84 -2.42 -34.52 -11.11
N LEU A 85 -3.39 -34.81 -11.96
CA LEU A 85 -4.81 -34.67 -11.65
C LEU A 85 -5.27 -35.99 -11.04
N ALA A 86 -5.74 -35.93 -9.82
CA ALA A 86 -6.24 -37.07 -9.07
C ALA A 86 -7.31 -37.84 -9.82
N ARG A 87 -7.07 -39.11 -10.02
CA ARG A 87 -8.07 -40.12 -10.40
C ARG A 87 -8.51 -40.82 -9.10
N ARG A 88 -9.79 -40.75 -8.85
CA ARG A 88 -10.41 -41.31 -7.66
C ARG A 88 -10.35 -42.84 -7.68
N GLU A 89 -9.49 -43.45 -6.86
CA GLU A 89 -9.60 -44.85 -6.48
C GLU A 89 -9.89 -44.91 -4.97
N GLN A 90 -10.93 -45.65 -4.64
CA GLN A 90 -11.36 -45.90 -3.27
C GLN A 90 -10.26 -46.69 -2.57
N SER A 91 -9.59 -46.06 -1.58
CA SER A 91 -8.72 -46.77 -0.66
C SER A 91 -9.49 -47.16 0.58
N ASP A 92 -9.33 -48.40 0.95
CA ASP A 92 -9.88 -49.11 2.08
C ASP A 92 -9.48 -48.47 3.43
N ASP A 93 -10.40 -48.51 4.36
CA ASP A 93 -10.32 -48.07 5.74
C ASP A 93 -8.94 -48.22 6.41
N ARG A 94 -8.23 -47.08 6.52
CA ARG A 94 -7.30 -46.83 7.63
C ARG A 94 -7.47 -45.40 8.07
N ASP A 95 -7.82 -45.22 9.35
CA ASP A 95 -7.69 -43.95 10.09
C ASP A 95 -6.22 -43.50 10.10
N GLU A 96 -5.63 -43.20 8.97
CA GLU A 96 -4.37 -42.52 8.88
C GLU A 96 -4.63 -41.07 9.31
N LEU A 97 -3.92 -40.63 10.31
CA LEU A 97 -3.87 -39.24 10.74
C LEU A 97 -3.67 -38.36 9.49
N GLN A 98 -4.74 -37.72 9.06
CA GLN A 98 -4.72 -36.80 7.90
C GLN A 98 -3.86 -35.59 8.25
N ILE A 99 -2.58 -35.66 7.94
CA ILE A 99 -1.63 -34.57 8.17
C ILE A 99 -1.68 -33.62 6.97
N ALA A 100 -1.99 -32.35 7.25
CA ALA A 100 -1.94 -31.30 6.22
C ALA A 100 -0.51 -31.14 5.70
N LYS A 101 -0.36 -31.17 4.36
CA LYS A 101 0.91 -31.01 3.66
C LYS A 101 0.92 -29.66 2.93
N PRO A 102 2.10 -29.05 2.73
CA PRO A 102 2.20 -27.76 2.04
C PRO A 102 2.00 -27.91 0.53
N TYR A 103 1.00 -27.21 -0.02
CA TYR A 103 0.71 -27.12 -1.44
C TYR A 103 0.68 -25.70 -1.96
N VAL A 104 0.84 -25.56 -3.27
CA VAL A 104 0.59 -24.33 -4.03
C VAL A 104 -0.57 -24.58 -4.96
N VAL A 105 -1.69 -23.89 -4.73
CA VAL A 105 -2.90 -24.01 -5.53
C VAL A 105 -3.11 -22.73 -6.32
N THR A 106 -3.23 -22.83 -7.64
CA THR A 106 -3.54 -21.70 -8.51
C THR A 106 -4.98 -21.77 -8.95
N ILE A 107 -5.73 -20.68 -8.66
CA ILE A 107 -7.17 -20.57 -8.95
C ILE A 107 -7.39 -19.31 -9.80
N GLU A 108 -8.23 -19.44 -10.82
CA GLU A 108 -8.74 -18.29 -11.57
C GLU A 108 -9.90 -17.66 -10.79
N GLN A 109 -9.85 -16.34 -10.57
CA GLN A 109 -10.79 -15.64 -9.71
C GLN A 109 -12.21 -15.59 -10.27
N GLY A 110 -12.37 -15.39 -11.58
CA GLY A 110 -13.68 -15.16 -12.19
C GLY A 110 -14.57 -16.40 -12.15
N THR A 111 -14.02 -17.56 -12.48
CA THR A 111 -14.74 -18.84 -12.51
C THR A 111 -14.57 -19.67 -11.24
N GLY A 112 -13.59 -19.33 -10.40
CA GLY A 112 -13.20 -20.15 -9.25
C GLY A 112 -12.52 -21.47 -9.64
N THR A 113 -12.09 -21.61 -10.88
CA THR A 113 -11.53 -22.86 -11.40
C THR A 113 -10.09 -23.06 -10.97
N VAL A 114 -9.77 -24.27 -10.49
CA VAL A 114 -8.41 -24.66 -10.13
C VAL A 114 -7.61 -24.95 -11.39
N LEU A 115 -6.56 -24.17 -11.62
CA LEU A 115 -5.66 -24.28 -12.76
C LEU A 115 -4.49 -25.23 -12.52
N ALA A 116 -3.95 -25.23 -11.31
CA ALA A 116 -2.84 -26.10 -10.93
C ALA A 116 -2.84 -26.36 -9.42
N VAL A 117 -2.38 -27.56 -9.05
CA VAL A 117 -2.03 -27.92 -7.68
C VAL A 117 -0.61 -28.48 -7.69
N ARG A 118 0.28 -27.95 -6.87
CA ARG A 118 1.68 -28.36 -6.82
C ARG A 118 2.13 -28.58 -5.40
N ARG A 119 3.06 -29.48 -5.23
CA ARG A 119 3.74 -29.69 -3.95
C ARG A 119 4.63 -28.50 -3.60
N ASN A 120 4.67 -28.13 -2.34
CA ASN A 120 5.53 -27.06 -1.85
C ASN A 120 6.61 -27.60 -0.89
N TRP A 121 7.20 -28.73 -1.20
CA TRP A 121 8.32 -29.33 -0.49
C TRP A 121 9.34 -29.93 -1.45
N ASN A 122 10.52 -30.24 -0.95
CA ASN A 122 11.52 -30.96 -1.75
C ASN A 122 11.12 -32.45 -1.83
N PRO A 123 11.09 -33.08 -3.01
CA PRO A 123 10.81 -34.52 -3.16
C PRO A 123 11.68 -35.40 -2.27
N ASP A 124 12.93 -35.01 -2.04
CA ASP A 124 13.90 -35.77 -1.23
C ASP A 124 13.73 -35.53 0.29
N ASP A 125 12.84 -34.64 0.71
CA ASP A 125 12.62 -34.34 2.13
C ASP A 125 11.58 -35.27 2.74
N PRO A 126 11.99 -36.20 3.62
CA PRO A 126 11.07 -37.13 4.28
C PRO A 126 10.06 -36.45 5.19
N LEU A 127 10.38 -35.24 5.71
CA LEU A 127 9.50 -34.45 6.59
C LEU A 127 8.52 -33.55 5.80
N LYS A 128 8.66 -33.46 4.49
CA LYS A 128 7.83 -32.63 3.59
C LYS A 128 7.70 -31.19 4.09
N LEU A 129 8.82 -30.59 4.53
CA LEU A 129 8.85 -29.23 5.05
C LEU A 129 8.53 -28.22 3.96
N LYS A 130 7.71 -27.23 4.32
CA LYS A 130 7.29 -26.13 3.42
C LYS A 130 8.49 -25.36 2.87
N ARG A 131 8.60 -25.31 1.53
CA ARG A 131 9.57 -24.45 0.86
C ARG A 131 9.16 -22.99 1.04
N GLN A 132 10.13 -22.17 1.38
CA GLN A 132 9.93 -20.73 1.56
C GLN A 132 10.07 -20.03 0.20
N HIS A 133 9.06 -19.25 -0.22
CA HIS A 133 9.08 -18.48 -1.45
C HIS A 133 8.97 -16.97 -1.21
N PHE A 134 8.60 -16.57 0.01
CA PHE A 134 8.34 -15.18 0.34
C PHE A 134 9.25 -14.71 1.47
N VAL A 135 9.72 -13.48 1.35
CA VAL A 135 10.45 -12.78 2.40
C VAL A 135 9.63 -11.57 2.85
N HIS A 136 9.43 -11.46 4.14
CA HIS A 136 8.63 -10.40 4.73
C HIS A 136 9.53 -9.28 5.24
N TYR A 137 9.46 -8.12 4.61
CA TYR A 137 10.11 -6.89 5.03
C TYR A 137 9.18 -6.10 5.94
N VAL A 138 9.58 -5.86 7.17
CA VAL A 138 8.78 -5.18 8.20
C VAL A 138 9.49 -3.91 8.66
N TYR A 139 8.79 -2.77 8.61
CA TYR A 139 9.31 -1.51 9.13
C TYR A 139 9.25 -1.51 10.67
N VAL A 140 8.06 -1.64 11.25
CA VAL A 140 7.83 -1.85 12.68
C VAL A 140 6.96 -3.10 12.85
N PRO A 141 7.33 -4.06 13.70
CA PRO A 141 6.51 -5.24 13.96
C PRO A 141 5.15 -4.85 14.55
N GLY A 142 4.07 -5.42 14.01
CA GLY A 142 2.72 -5.33 14.56
C GLY A 142 2.39 -6.53 15.45
N PHE A 143 1.12 -6.63 15.83
CA PHE A 143 0.62 -7.74 16.66
C PHE A 143 0.30 -9.02 15.86
N GLY A 144 0.60 -9.09 14.60
CA GLY A 144 0.35 -10.23 13.75
C GLY A 144 1.35 -10.32 12.61
N PHE A 145 0.92 -10.89 11.49
CA PHE A 145 1.75 -10.99 10.30
C PHE A 145 2.11 -9.62 9.72
N TYR A 146 1.17 -8.69 9.68
CA TYR A 146 1.39 -7.36 9.10
C TYR A 146 2.13 -6.44 10.07
N GLY A 147 3.14 -5.75 9.54
CA GLY A 147 3.84 -4.71 10.27
C GLY A 147 3.15 -3.34 10.13
N LEU A 148 3.61 -2.41 10.95
CA LEU A 148 3.21 -1.00 10.89
C LEU A 148 4.21 -0.23 10.04
N GLY A 149 3.73 0.48 9.03
CA GLY A 149 4.52 1.41 8.24
C GLY A 149 4.51 2.81 8.85
N LEU A 150 5.35 3.68 8.32
CA LEU A 150 5.45 5.09 8.76
C LEU A 150 4.10 5.82 8.69
N ILE A 151 3.30 5.55 7.65
CA ILE A 151 1.96 6.13 7.49
C ILE A 151 1.04 5.78 8.66
N HIS A 152 1.10 4.57 9.21
CA HIS A 152 0.30 4.18 10.36
C HIS A 152 0.68 4.96 11.62
N ILE A 153 1.95 5.35 11.74
CA ILE A 153 2.49 6.07 12.89
C ILE A 153 2.16 7.56 12.81
N ILE A 154 2.40 8.19 11.66
CA ILE A 154 2.28 9.65 11.51
C ILE A 154 1.00 10.09 10.78
N GLY A 155 0.23 9.17 10.22
CA GLY A 155 -0.95 9.49 9.38
C GLY A 155 -2.02 10.31 10.12
N GLY A 156 -2.21 10.06 11.42
CA GLY A 156 -3.10 10.85 12.27
C GLY A 156 -2.67 12.33 12.36
N TYR A 157 -1.39 12.56 12.55
CA TYR A 157 -0.80 13.91 12.58
C TYR A 157 -0.87 14.62 11.24
N ALA A 158 -0.59 13.91 10.14
CA ALA A 158 -0.69 14.44 8.79
C ALA A 158 -2.13 14.86 8.44
N ARG A 159 -3.12 14.04 8.81
CA ARG A 159 -4.54 14.35 8.63
C ARG A 159 -4.97 15.56 9.45
N ALA A 160 -4.59 15.62 10.73
CA ALA A 160 -4.88 16.75 11.60
C ALA A 160 -4.22 18.04 11.07
N GLY A 161 -2.95 18.00 10.67
CA GLY A 161 -2.25 19.14 10.08
C GLY A 161 -2.92 19.64 8.80
N THR A 162 -3.30 18.73 7.90
CA THR A 162 -4.03 19.08 6.66
C THR A 162 -5.37 19.77 6.99
N SER A 163 -6.12 19.27 7.98
CA SER A 163 -7.39 19.87 8.40
C SER A 163 -7.19 21.28 8.95
N ILE A 164 -6.17 21.49 9.75
CA ILE A 164 -5.86 22.81 10.31
C ILE A 164 -5.43 23.79 9.22
N ILE A 165 -4.58 23.36 8.27
CA ILE A 165 -4.17 24.19 7.14
C ILE A 165 -5.39 24.63 6.33
N ARG A 166 -6.32 23.71 6.02
CA ARG A 166 -7.56 24.04 5.33
C ARG A 166 -8.36 25.11 6.08
N GLN A 167 -8.55 24.95 7.39
CA GLN A 167 -9.27 25.92 8.22
C GLN A 167 -8.58 27.30 8.24
N LEU A 168 -7.25 27.34 8.28
CA LEU A 168 -6.49 28.60 8.24
C LEU A 168 -6.61 29.28 6.87
N VAL A 169 -6.55 28.53 5.78
CA VAL A 169 -6.73 29.05 4.42
C VAL A 169 -8.15 29.56 4.21
N ASP A 170 -9.17 28.80 4.66
CA ASP A 170 -10.57 29.21 4.57
C ASP A 170 -10.84 30.48 5.38
N ALA A 171 -10.34 30.55 6.63
CA ALA A 171 -10.47 31.73 7.47
C ALA A 171 -9.76 32.95 6.84
N GLY A 172 -8.56 32.75 6.29
CA GLY A 172 -7.82 33.80 5.58
C GLY A 172 -8.55 34.30 4.33
N THR A 173 -9.12 33.37 3.56
CA THR A 173 -9.90 33.73 2.36
C THR A 173 -11.14 34.53 2.73
N LEU A 174 -11.91 34.07 3.73
CA LEU A 174 -13.13 34.78 4.19
C LEU A 174 -12.80 36.14 4.82
N SER A 175 -11.68 36.25 5.53
CA SER A 175 -11.24 37.52 6.10
C SER A 175 -10.80 38.52 5.04
N ASN A 176 -10.10 38.05 3.97
CA ASN A 176 -9.61 38.92 2.90
C ASN A 176 -10.70 39.26 1.87
N LEU A 177 -11.69 38.39 1.68
CA LEU A 177 -12.82 38.58 0.78
C LEU A 177 -14.13 38.50 1.57
N PRO A 178 -14.41 39.47 2.44
CA PRO A 178 -15.58 39.42 3.29
C PRO A 178 -16.86 39.56 2.46
N GLY A 179 -17.75 38.58 2.62
CA GLY A 179 -19.13 38.70 2.16
C GLY A 179 -19.96 39.57 3.09
N GLY A 180 -21.12 40.04 2.62
CA GLY A 180 -22.04 40.87 3.39
C GLY A 180 -23.50 40.60 3.03
N LEU A 181 -24.37 41.13 3.87
CA LEU A 181 -25.81 41.17 3.61
C LEU A 181 -26.16 42.55 3.08
N LYS A 182 -26.91 42.62 1.97
CA LYS A 182 -27.49 43.86 1.47
C LYS A 182 -29.02 43.88 1.65
N SER A 183 -29.54 45.05 1.99
CA SER A 183 -31.00 45.25 2.11
C SER A 183 -31.67 45.03 0.75
N ARG A 184 -32.86 44.41 0.78
CA ARG A 184 -33.69 44.22 -0.43
C ARG A 184 -34.11 45.58 -1.00
N GLY A 185 -33.73 45.90 -2.22
CA GLY A 185 -33.97 47.19 -2.85
C GLY A 185 -32.75 48.07 -3.04
N LEU A 186 -31.64 47.72 -2.38
CA LEU A 186 -30.34 48.35 -2.72
C LEU A 186 -29.92 47.92 -4.12
N ARG A 187 -29.82 48.86 -5.06
CA ARG A 187 -29.35 48.60 -6.44
C ARG A 187 -27.96 49.13 -6.60
N VAL A 188 -27.04 48.26 -7.00
CA VAL A 188 -25.67 48.62 -7.33
C VAL A 188 -25.56 48.55 -8.86
N LYS A 189 -25.15 49.63 -9.51
CA LYS A 189 -24.96 49.66 -10.94
C LYS A 189 -23.80 48.72 -11.30
N GLY A 190 -24.06 47.69 -12.12
CA GLY A 190 -23.07 46.69 -12.48
C GLY A 190 -22.88 45.57 -11.41
N ASP A 191 -23.95 45.16 -10.72
CA ASP A 191 -23.96 44.14 -9.66
C ASP A 191 -23.48 42.75 -10.14
N ASP A 192 -23.53 42.50 -11.45
CA ASP A 192 -23.13 41.24 -12.09
C ASP A 192 -21.62 41.11 -12.36
N THR A 193 -20.85 42.16 -12.12
CA THR A 193 -19.40 42.17 -12.39
C THR A 193 -18.60 42.42 -11.09
N PRO A 194 -17.45 41.79 -10.92
CA PRO A 194 -16.55 42.06 -9.78
C PRO A 194 -16.08 43.53 -9.78
N ILE A 195 -15.96 44.13 -8.62
CA ILE A 195 -15.41 45.50 -8.45
C ILE A 195 -13.89 45.41 -8.60
N GLY A 196 -13.32 46.16 -9.53
CA GLY A 196 -11.88 46.26 -9.71
C GLY A 196 -11.20 47.10 -8.62
N PRO A 197 -9.88 46.95 -8.39
CA PRO A 197 -9.13 47.78 -7.46
C PRO A 197 -9.22 49.26 -7.87
N GLY A 198 -9.69 50.12 -6.94
CA GLY A 198 -9.83 51.57 -7.17
C GLY A 198 -11.11 51.99 -7.93
N GLU A 199 -12.03 51.08 -8.19
CA GLU A 199 -13.32 51.35 -8.83
C GLU A 199 -14.36 51.82 -7.80
N PHE A 200 -15.11 52.88 -8.12
CA PHE A 200 -16.27 53.36 -7.39
C PHE A 200 -17.54 53.12 -8.21
N ARG A 201 -18.59 52.60 -7.54
CA ARG A 201 -19.87 52.32 -8.18
C ARG A 201 -21.00 53.13 -7.56
N ASP A 202 -21.91 53.59 -8.44
CA ASP A 202 -23.12 54.25 -8.04
C ASP A 202 -24.07 53.27 -7.38
N VAL A 203 -24.65 53.67 -6.23
CA VAL A 203 -25.57 52.84 -5.45
C VAL A 203 -26.84 53.64 -5.16
N ASP A 204 -27.98 53.10 -5.58
CA ASP A 204 -29.28 53.65 -5.24
C ASP A 204 -29.75 53.08 -3.90
N VAL A 205 -29.90 53.94 -2.91
CA VAL A 205 -30.30 53.57 -1.55
C VAL A 205 -31.79 53.91 -1.35
N PRO A 206 -32.65 52.94 -1.04
CA PRO A 206 -34.10 53.16 -0.90
C PRO A 206 -34.47 54.05 0.31
N SER A 207 -33.70 53.97 1.37
CA SER A 207 -33.84 54.88 2.57
C SER A 207 -32.63 54.73 3.47
N GLY A 208 -32.26 55.84 4.18
CA GLY A 208 -31.12 55.87 5.11
C GLY A 208 -29.75 55.97 4.46
N SER A 209 -28.72 55.59 5.14
CA SER A 209 -27.33 55.59 4.65
C SER A 209 -26.94 54.26 4.03
N ILE A 210 -25.96 54.29 3.12
CA ILE A 210 -25.40 53.05 2.53
C ILE A 210 -24.95 52.07 3.64
N ARG A 211 -24.39 52.62 4.75
CA ARG A 211 -23.89 51.85 5.87
C ARG A 211 -25.00 51.06 6.62
N GLU A 212 -26.21 51.57 6.65
CA GLU A 212 -27.36 50.92 7.27
C GLU A 212 -27.95 49.82 6.39
N ASN A 213 -27.71 49.88 5.09
CA ASN A 213 -28.24 48.96 4.09
C ASN A 213 -27.26 47.83 3.72
N ILE A 214 -26.02 47.90 4.15
CA ILE A 214 -24.98 46.89 3.91
C ILE A 214 -24.40 46.48 5.27
N LEU A 215 -24.55 45.19 5.62
CA LEU A 215 -23.97 44.61 6.80
C LEU A 215 -22.84 43.64 6.38
N PRO A 216 -21.56 43.99 6.55
CA PRO A 216 -20.48 43.03 6.35
C PRO A 216 -20.58 41.93 7.40
N LEU A 217 -20.43 40.69 6.98
CA LEU A 217 -20.41 39.57 7.93
C LEU A 217 -19.10 39.62 8.74
N PRO A 218 -19.16 39.45 10.08
CA PRO A 218 -18.00 39.54 10.93
C PRO A 218 -17.17 38.25 10.84
N TYR A 219 -16.38 38.12 9.79
CA TYR A 219 -15.41 37.03 9.69
C TYR A 219 -14.23 37.28 10.63
N LYS A 220 -13.86 36.24 11.37
CA LYS A 220 -12.70 36.30 12.25
C LYS A 220 -11.42 36.07 11.44
N GLU A 221 -10.37 36.76 11.81
CA GLU A 221 -9.03 36.49 11.30
C GLU A 221 -8.56 35.07 11.63
N PRO A 222 -7.63 34.50 10.83
CA PRO A 222 -7.04 33.20 11.12
C PRO A 222 -6.51 33.14 12.56
N SER A 223 -6.89 32.09 13.29
CA SER A 223 -6.55 31.97 14.71
C SER A 223 -5.06 31.66 14.91
N GLN A 224 -4.36 32.50 15.66
CA GLN A 224 -2.97 32.24 16.07
C GLN A 224 -2.85 30.94 16.88
N THR A 225 -3.90 30.56 17.63
CA THR A 225 -3.94 29.29 18.37
C THR A 225 -3.91 28.09 17.43
N LEU A 226 -4.60 28.16 16.27
CA LEU A 226 -4.54 27.10 15.28
C LEU A 226 -3.16 27.01 14.62
N LEU A 227 -2.51 28.14 14.39
CA LEU A 227 -1.14 28.17 13.87
C LEU A 227 -0.16 27.52 14.85
N ALA A 228 -0.22 27.89 16.13
CA ALA A 228 0.60 27.28 17.18
C ALA A 228 0.32 25.78 17.35
N LEU A 229 -0.94 25.34 17.17
CA LEU A 229 -1.30 23.94 17.19
C LEU A 229 -0.72 23.20 15.98
N LEU A 230 -0.73 23.83 14.80
CA LEU A 230 -0.11 23.26 13.58
C LEU A 230 1.39 23.03 13.78
N ASP A 231 2.10 24.03 14.34
CA ASP A 231 3.54 23.92 14.63
C ASP A 231 3.81 22.75 15.58
N LYS A 232 3.00 22.64 16.66
CA LYS A 232 3.14 21.54 17.62
C LYS A 232 2.85 20.18 17.01
N ILE A 233 1.81 20.04 16.19
CA ILE A 233 1.49 18.79 15.48
C ILE A 233 2.61 18.42 14.53
N THR A 234 3.18 19.39 13.83
CA THR A 234 4.30 19.18 12.91
C THR A 234 5.56 18.72 13.64
N GLU A 235 5.87 19.34 14.78
CA GLU A 235 7.00 18.96 15.63
C GLU A 235 6.84 17.53 16.17
N GLU A 236 5.69 17.20 16.74
CA GLU A 236 5.42 15.84 17.24
C GLU A 236 5.41 14.80 16.12
N GLY A 237 4.86 15.14 14.95
CA GLY A 237 4.89 14.27 13.77
C GLY A 237 6.32 13.98 13.30
N ARG A 238 7.19 14.97 13.25
CA ARG A 238 8.62 14.81 12.94
C ARG A 238 9.32 13.93 13.98
N ARG A 239 9.06 14.19 15.25
CA ARG A 239 9.63 13.42 16.37
C ARG A 239 9.24 11.95 16.32
N LEU A 240 7.96 11.64 16.05
CA LEU A 240 7.47 10.26 15.91
C LEU A 240 7.98 9.58 14.65
N GLY A 241 8.13 10.32 13.55
CA GLY A 241 8.72 9.82 12.32
C GLY A 241 10.21 9.52 12.41
N ALA A 242 10.84 9.83 13.56
CA ALA A 242 12.29 9.81 13.76
C ALA A 242 13.06 10.61 12.69
N ILE A 243 12.37 11.57 12.07
CA ILE A 243 12.96 12.56 11.17
C ILE A 243 13.44 13.69 12.07
N SER A 244 14.57 13.51 12.73
CA SER A 244 15.20 14.64 13.38
C SER A 244 15.83 15.49 12.29
N ASP A 245 15.48 16.76 12.25
CA ASP A 245 16.24 17.75 11.49
C ASP A 245 17.65 17.76 12.07
N MET A 246 18.53 16.99 11.44
CA MET A 246 19.95 17.10 11.69
C MET A 246 20.41 18.40 11.03
N ASN A 247 20.10 19.53 11.68
CA ASN A 247 20.71 20.80 11.35
C ASN A 247 22.19 20.73 11.74
N ILE A 248 22.97 20.07 10.89
CA ILE A 248 24.44 20.03 11.00
C ILE A 248 24.98 21.46 10.99
N SER A 249 24.23 22.42 10.40
CA SER A 249 24.54 23.84 10.37
C SER A 249 24.46 24.53 11.73
N ASP A 250 23.66 24.05 12.67
CA ASP A 250 23.54 24.59 14.03
C ASP A 250 24.61 24.05 14.98
N MET A 251 25.41 23.10 14.54
CA MET A 251 26.57 22.62 15.29
C MET A 251 27.67 23.68 15.15
N SER A 252 28.02 24.34 16.26
CA SER A 252 29.10 25.31 16.27
C SER A 252 30.37 24.68 15.69
N ALA A 253 31.07 25.40 14.81
CA ALA A 253 32.30 24.97 14.21
C ALA A 253 33.38 24.51 15.22
N ASN A 254 33.20 24.83 16.51
CA ASN A 254 34.08 24.49 17.62
C ASN A 254 33.61 23.30 18.47
N ALA A 255 32.54 22.57 18.06
CA ALA A 255 32.10 21.39 18.82
C ALA A 255 33.17 20.26 18.76
N PRO A 256 33.54 19.67 19.91
CA PRO A 256 34.46 18.52 19.91
C PRO A 256 33.94 17.39 19.04
N VAL A 257 34.79 16.82 18.19
CA VAL A 257 34.43 15.73 17.26
C VAL A 257 33.71 14.57 17.98
N GLY A 258 34.11 14.24 19.19
CA GLY A 258 33.49 13.19 19.99
C GLY A 258 32.05 13.49 20.38
N THR A 259 31.70 14.75 20.68
CA THR A 259 30.33 15.18 21.01
C THR A 259 29.44 15.10 19.75
N THR A 260 29.96 15.52 18.63
CA THR A 260 29.28 15.45 17.33
C THR A 260 28.96 14.01 16.93
N LEU A 261 29.95 13.11 17.08
CA LEU A 261 29.75 11.68 16.80
C LEU A 261 28.72 11.04 17.74
N ALA A 262 28.77 11.34 19.03
CA ALA A 262 27.80 10.83 20.03
C ALA A 262 26.37 11.32 19.75
N LEU A 263 26.19 12.57 19.31
CA LEU A 263 24.88 13.11 18.92
C LEU A 263 24.37 12.43 17.63
N LEU A 264 25.24 12.27 16.63
CA LEU A 264 24.92 11.54 15.40
C LEU A 264 24.50 10.10 15.68
N GLU A 265 25.24 9.38 16.51
CA GLU A 265 24.92 8.02 16.91
C GLU A 265 23.58 7.95 17.64
N ARG A 266 23.28 8.88 18.51
CA ARG A 266 22.01 8.95 19.23
C ARG A 266 20.82 9.22 18.30
N THR A 267 20.96 10.13 17.34
CA THR A 267 19.90 10.46 16.37
C THR A 267 19.66 9.33 15.36
N LEU A 268 20.70 8.60 15.00
CA LEU A 268 20.57 7.45 14.08
C LEU A 268 20.08 6.16 14.75
N LYS A 269 20.07 6.08 16.08
CA LYS A 269 19.68 4.88 16.81
C LYS A 269 18.29 4.31 16.46
N PRO A 270 17.22 5.12 16.32
CA PRO A 270 15.91 4.61 15.88
C PRO A 270 15.97 4.00 14.46
N MET A 271 16.72 4.64 13.56
CA MET A 271 16.90 4.15 12.18
C MET A 271 17.73 2.87 12.12
N ALA A 272 18.72 2.70 13.01
CA ALA A 272 19.52 1.49 13.10
C ALA A 272 18.67 0.25 13.40
N ALA A 273 17.61 0.39 14.20
CA ALA A 273 16.68 -0.70 14.48
C ALA A 273 15.86 -1.12 13.24
N VAL A 274 15.44 -0.17 12.42
CA VAL A 274 14.76 -0.44 11.15
C VAL A 274 15.74 -1.09 10.17
N GLN A 275 16.94 -0.53 10.04
CA GLN A 275 18.01 -1.06 9.19
C GLN A 275 18.34 -2.50 9.54
N SER A 276 18.46 -2.84 10.82
CA SER A 276 18.74 -4.21 11.26
C SER A 276 17.65 -5.19 10.83
N ARG A 277 16.37 -4.78 10.87
CA ARG A 277 15.25 -5.60 10.39
C ARG A 277 15.29 -5.81 8.87
N VAL A 278 15.59 -4.74 8.12
CA VAL A 278 15.77 -4.82 6.66
C VAL A 278 16.93 -5.77 6.32
N HIS A 279 18.07 -5.63 6.97
CA HIS A 279 19.22 -6.52 6.75
C HIS A 279 18.90 -7.98 7.11
N TYR A 280 18.11 -8.21 8.16
CA TYR A 280 17.65 -9.55 8.49
C TYR A 280 16.79 -10.15 7.37
N ALA A 281 15.84 -9.39 6.83
CA ALA A 281 15.00 -9.82 5.71
C ALA A 281 15.85 -10.07 4.45
N MET A 282 16.76 -9.18 4.09
CA MET A 282 17.72 -9.36 2.99
C MET A 282 18.57 -10.63 3.15
N ARG A 283 19.00 -10.91 4.38
CA ARG A 283 19.73 -12.17 4.66
C ARG A 283 18.89 -13.40 4.34
N GLN A 284 17.57 -13.36 4.62
CA GLN A 284 16.67 -14.47 4.25
C GLN A 284 16.52 -14.56 2.74
N GLU A 285 16.36 -13.44 2.06
CA GLU A 285 16.28 -13.38 0.60
C GLU A 285 17.53 -13.98 -0.06
N PHE A 286 18.73 -13.56 0.35
CA PHE A 286 19.97 -14.13 -0.17
C PHE A 286 20.13 -15.62 0.09
N LYS A 287 19.61 -16.12 1.21
CA LYS A 287 19.60 -17.57 1.47
C LYS A 287 18.70 -18.30 0.49
N LEU A 288 17.53 -17.75 0.17
CA LEU A 288 16.60 -18.32 -0.81
C LEU A 288 17.22 -18.28 -2.22
N LEU A 289 17.78 -17.14 -2.62
CA LEU A 289 18.47 -17.00 -3.90
C LEU A 289 19.61 -18.03 -4.03
N ARG A 290 20.42 -18.18 -2.99
CA ARG A 290 21.46 -19.18 -2.96
C ARG A 290 20.91 -20.60 -3.16
N ALA A 291 19.81 -20.94 -2.51
CA ALA A 291 19.18 -22.26 -2.63
C ALA A 291 18.67 -22.50 -4.06
N ILE A 292 18.01 -21.49 -4.66
CA ILE A 292 17.54 -21.54 -6.04
C ILE A 292 18.73 -21.67 -7.01
N MET A 293 19.78 -20.90 -6.83
CA MET A 293 20.97 -21.00 -7.68
C MET A 293 21.64 -22.38 -7.56
N ALA A 294 21.69 -22.95 -6.35
CA ALA A 294 22.26 -24.29 -6.16
C ALA A 294 21.41 -25.39 -6.83
N GLU A 295 20.10 -25.20 -6.96
CA GLU A 295 19.20 -26.17 -7.55
C GLU A 295 19.12 -26.08 -9.09
N TYR A 296 19.17 -24.85 -9.65
CA TYR A 296 18.87 -24.59 -11.07
C TYR A 296 20.05 -24.02 -11.87
N ALA A 297 21.09 -23.53 -11.22
CA ALA A 297 22.21 -22.94 -11.94
C ALA A 297 23.16 -24.04 -12.48
N PRO A 298 23.80 -23.82 -13.64
CA PRO A 298 24.83 -24.73 -14.13
C PRO A 298 26.00 -24.80 -13.13
N ALA A 299 26.65 -25.99 -13.07
CA ALA A 299 27.77 -26.21 -12.15
C ALA A 299 28.96 -25.29 -12.42
N GLU A 300 29.10 -24.85 -13.65
CA GLU A 300 30.21 -23.98 -14.10
C GLU A 300 29.65 -22.77 -14.84
N TYR A 301 30.09 -21.58 -14.49
CA TYR A 301 29.85 -20.34 -15.21
C TYR A 301 31.10 -19.85 -15.87
N GLU A 302 30.99 -19.54 -17.16
CA GLU A 302 32.05 -18.80 -17.83
C GLU A 302 32.11 -17.38 -17.25
N TYR A 303 33.15 -17.08 -16.51
CA TYR A 303 33.44 -15.74 -16.03
C TYR A 303 34.24 -14.98 -17.10
N MET A 304 33.61 -13.97 -17.70
CA MET A 304 34.35 -12.99 -18.49
C MET A 304 34.89 -11.91 -17.54
N PRO A 305 36.19 -11.76 -17.39
CA PRO A 305 36.79 -10.76 -16.52
C PRO A 305 36.56 -9.33 -17.02
#